data_4678b3529101fdc2b5c0b3b3cd6be0b0
#
_entry.id   4678b3529101fdc2b5c0b3b3cd6be0b0
#
_cell.length_a   1.000
_cell.length_b   1.000
_cell.length_c   1.000
_cell.angle_alpha   90.00
_cell.angle_beta   90.00
_cell.angle_gamma   90.00
#
_symmetry.space_group_name_H-M   'P 1'
#
loop_
_entity.id
_entity.type
_entity.pdbx_description
1 polymer ?
#
loop_
_entity_poly.entity_id
_entity_poly.type
_entity_poly.pdbx_seq_one_letter_code
_entity_poly.pdbx_strand_id
1 'polypeptide(L)'
;MLKHRVIPALLLNQHGGLVKTTKFSNPKYIGDPLNAIRIFNTKEVDELMVLDIEASKLQREPNYALIEQFAGECFMPLCYGGGIRTIDQAYKIFKLGVEKICLQTAVLDDLEFVKDLVDRFGSSAIVISVDVKKDWLQRPKLYKSSSNQNSGKNWLSYIKEAVEVGAGEILLNAVDRDGTLQGADLTLIEQASKEISAPLIAIGGIGSLKDIKDAINAGASAVAAGAFFVFYGPHRAVLITYPEYQELEKLFKTI
;
A
#
# COMPACT_ATOMS: atom_id res chain seq x y z
N MET A 1 -4.59 -13.12 17.64
CA MET A 1 -4.55 -12.16 16.52
C MET A 1 -3.63 -11.02 16.93
N LEU A 2 -2.71 -10.60 16.08
CA LEU A 2 -1.83 -9.46 16.35
C LEU A 2 -2.66 -8.17 16.48
N LYS A 3 -2.22 -7.26 17.34
CA LYS A 3 -2.86 -5.95 17.52
C LYS A 3 -2.69 -5.05 16.29
N HIS A 4 -1.56 -5.21 15.59
CA HIS A 4 -1.19 -4.43 14.41
C HIS A 4 -0.88 -5.39 13.25
N ARG A 5 -1.28 -5.00 12.02
CA ARG A 5 -1.01 -5.79 10.81
C ARG A 5 0.33 -5.42 10.20
N VAL A 6 1.02 -6.42 9.67
CA VAL A 6 2.23 -6.27 8.86
C VAL A 6 1.94 -6.81 7.47
N ILE A 7 1.96 -5.93 6.45
CA ILE A 7 1.37 -6.18 5.13
C ILE A 7 2.47 -6.22 4.07
N PRO A 8 2.77 -7.36 3.45
CA PRO A 8 3.59 -7.38 2.26
C PRO A 8 2.92 -6.62 1.11
N ALA A 9 3.68 -5.72 0.45
CA ALA A 9 3.22 -4.96 -0.70
C ALA A 9 3.97 -5.41 -1.96
N LEU A 10 3.25 -6.01 -2.91
CA LEU A 10 3.74 -6.46 -4.20
C LEU A 10 3.42 -5.42 -5.26
N LEU A 11 4.41 -5.01 -6.05
CA LEU A 11 4.24 -4.06 -7.13
C LEU A 11 4.29 -4.80 -8.48
N LEU A 12 3.33 -4.53 -9.35
CA LEU A 12 3.27 -5.11 -10.69
C LEU A 12 3.64 -4.09 -11.76
N ASN A 13 4.37 -4.54 -12.78
CA ASN A 13 4.58 -3.79 -14.01
C ASN A 13 3.45 -4.04 -15.03
N GLN A 14 3.53 -3.38 -16.18
CA GLN A 14 2.55 -3.51 -17.26
C GLN A 14 2.34 -4.92 -17.80
N HIS A 15 3.29 -5.83 -17.62
CA HIS A 15 3.22 -7.21 -18.05
C HIS A 15 2.77 -8.17 -16.94
N GLY A 16 2.40 -7.65 -15.75
CA GLY A 16 2.00 -8.43 -14.59
C GLY A 16 3.17 -9.04 -13.81
N GLY A 17 4.41 -8.75 -14.17
CA GLY A 17 5.59 -9.21 -13.45
C GLY A 17 5.83 -8.44 -12.16
N LEU A 18 6.33 -9.13 -11.13
CA LEU A 18 6.69 -8.52 -9.84
C LEU A 18 7.92 -7.62 -10.00
N VAL A 19 7.79 -6.37 -9.55
CA VAL A 19 8.88 -5.38 -9.55
C VAL A 19 9.05 -4.72 -8.19
N LYS A 20 10.21 -4.10 -7.98
CA LYS A 20 10.47 -3.17 -6.89
C LYS A 20 11.10 -1.89 -7.41
N THR A 21 10.63 -0.77 -6.87
CA THR A 21 11.11 0.57 -7.19
C THR A 21 12.01 1.12 -6.06
N THR A 22 12.68 2.20 -6.33
CA THR A 22 13.29 3.07 -5.33
C THR A 22 12.85 4.50 -5.63
N LYS A 23 12.17 5.13 -4.67
CA LYS A 23 11.59 6.48 -4.80
C LYS A 23 10.70 6.60 -6.05
N PHE A 24 9.86 5.57 -6.31
CA PHE A 24 8.96 5.46 -7.47
C PHE A 24 9.66 5.46 -8.83
N SER A 25 10.93 5.14 -8.88
CA SER A 25 11.74 5.10 -10.10
C SER A 25 12.55 3.79 -10.19
N ASN A 26 13.17 3.55 -11.35
CA ASN A 26 14.06 2.43 -11.58
C ASN A 26 13.45 1.06 -11.19
N PRO A 27 12.33 0.63 -11.82
CA PRO A 27 11.72 -0.65 -11.51
C PRO A 27 12.69 -1.79 -11.83
N LYS A 28 12.99 -2.59 -10.81
CA LYS A 28 13.79 -3.81 -10.93
C LYS A 28 12.84 -5.00 -10.93
N TYR A 29 12.94 -5.86 -11.95
CA TYR A 29 12.19 -7.11 -12.00
C TYR A 29 12.66 -8.06 -10.89
N ILE A 30 11.70 -8.67 -10.22
CA ILE A 30 11.93 -9.57 -9.08
C ILE A 30 11.58 -11.02 -9.42
N GLY A 31 10.46 -11.22 -10.13
CA GLY A 31 9.99 -12.57 -10.46
C GLY A 31 8.50 -12.63 -10.75
N ASP A 32 7.94 -13.82 -10.57
CA ASP A 32 6.52 -14.12 -10.73
C ASP A 32 5.76 -13.76 -9.42
N PRO A 33 4.70 -12.94 -9.49
CA PRO A 33 3.89 -12.58 -8.32
C PRO A 33 3.16 -13.78 -7.70
N LEU A 34 2.70 -14.76 -8.47
CA LEU A 34 2.04 -15.96 -7.95
C LEU A 34 2.97 -16.78 -7.05
N ASN A 35 4.24 -16.91 -7.42
CA ASN A 35 5.21 -17.57 -6.56
C ASN A 35 5.44 -16.81 -5.26
N ALA A 36 5.43 -15.46 -5.31
CA ALA A 36 5.51 -14.63 -4.11
C ALA A 36 4.29 -14.84 -3.18
N ILE A 37 3.09 -14.88 -3.75
CA ILE A 37 1.84 -15.14 -3.01
C ILE A 37 1.88 -16.49 -2.30
N ARG A 38 2.32 -17.56 -3.01
CA ARG A 38 2.48 -18.91 -2.41
C ARG A 38 3.43 -18.90 -1.22
N ILE A 39 4.54 -18.18 -1.32
CA ILE A 39 5.48 -18.07 -0.19
C ILE A 39 4.82 -17.33 0.98
N PHE A 40 4.08 -16.23 0.74
CA PHE A 40 3.37 -15.51 1.80
C PHE A 40 2.23 -16.33 2.41
N ASN A 41 1.54 -17.19 1.64
CA ASN A 41 0.59 -18.15 2.19
C ASN A 41 1.25 -19.07 3.24
N THR A 42 2.43 -19.63 2.93
CA THR A 42 3.16 -20.51 3.88
C THR A 42 3.69 -19.77 5.10
N LYS A 43 3.76 -18.44 5.04
CA LYS A 43 4.19 -17.57 6.14
C LYS A 43 3.03 -16.99 6.94
N GLU A 44 1.78 -17.32 6.58
CA GLU A 44 0.57 -16.91 7.28
C GLU A 44 0.51 -15.39 7.54
N VAL A 45 0.80 -14.57 6.51
CA VAL A 45 0.80 -13.12 6.62
C VAL A 45 -0.60 -12.58 6.91
N ASP A 46 -0.71 -11.45 7.64
CA ASP A 46 -1.98 -10.88 8.08
C ASP A 46 -2.88 -10.39 6.93
N GLU A 47 -2.30 -9.86 5.89
CA GLU A 47 -2.94 -9.28 4.70
C GLU A 47 -1.90 -9.16 3.59
N LEU A 48 -2.31 -9.20 2.34
CA LEU A 48 -1.44 -8.97 1.18
C LEU A 48 -1.96 -7.80 0.35
N MET A 49 -1.06 -6.92 -0.08
CA MET A 49 -1.37 -5.81 -0.98
C MET A 49 -0.68 -6.01 -2.33
N VAL A 50 -1.44 -5.94 -3.43
CA VAL A 50 -0.95 -6.03 -4.80
C VAL A 50 -1.30 -4.76 -5.57
N LEU A 51 -0.30 -4.03 -6.04
CA LEU A 51 -0.46 -2.74 -6.69
C LEU A 51 0.11 -2.76 -8.12
N ASP A 52 -0.75 -2.63 -9.14
CA ASP A 52 -0.31 -2.37 -10.53
C ASP A 52 0.05 -0.88 -10.66
N ILE A 53 1.36 -0.60 -10.58
CA ILE A 53 1.89 0.77 -10.56
C ILE A 53 1.91 1.44 -11.94
N GLU A 54 1.59 0.72 -12.99
CA GLU A 54 1.61 1.22 -14.37
C GLU A 54 0.21 1.34 -15.00
N ALA A 55 -0.80 0.66 -14.45
CA ALA A 55 -2.16 0.66 -15.01
C ALA A 55 -2.72 2.09 -15.17
N SER A 56 -2.64 2.93 -14.13
CA SER A 56 -3.12 4.32 -14.19
C SER A 56 -2.29 5.19 -15.13
N LYS A 57 -0.95 5.01 -15.16
CA LYS A 57 -0.05 5.75 -16.06
C LYS A 57 -0.36 5.46 -17.54
N LEU A 58 -0.66 4.20 -17.85
CA LEU A 58 -0.95 3.71 -19.19
C LEU A 58 -2.45 3.75 -19.53
N GLN A 59 -3.27 4.29 -18.63
CA GLN A 59 -4.73 4.35 -18.77
C GLN A 59 -5.39 2.98 -19.05
N ARG A 60 -4.78 1.90 -18.55
CA ARG A 60 -5.30 0.53 -18.67
C ARG A 60 -6.36 0.26 -17.60
N GLU A 61 -7.26 -0.65 -17.91
CA GLU A 61 -8.13 -1.29 -16.92
C GLU A 61 -7.32 -2.28 -16.03
N PRO A 62 -7.87 -2.63 -14.86
CA PRO A 62 -7.34 -3.75 -14.07
C PRO A 62 -7.23 -5.03 -14.89
N ASN A 63 -6.17 -5.79 -14.69
CA ASN A 63 -6.01 -7.10 -15.36
C ASN A 63 -6.82 -8.16 -14.58
N TYR A 64 -8.10 -8.30 -14.93
CA TYR A 64 -9.03 -9.19 -14.22
C TYR A 64 -8.60 -10.65 -14.21
N ALA A 65 -8.01 -11.15 -15.32
CA ALA A 65 -7.52 -12.53 -15.41
C ALA A 65 -6.38 -12.79 -14.42
N LEU A 66 -5.50 -11.81 -14.24
CA LEU A 66 -4.39 -11.91 -13.28
C LEU A 66 -4.89 -11.76 -11.84
N ILE A 67 -5.86 -10.86 -11.60
CA ILE A 67 -6.51 -10.68 -10.29
C ILE A 67 -7.22 -11.96 -9.85
N GLU A 68 -7.92 -12.63 -10.76
CA GLU A 68 -8.59 -13.91 -10.51
C GLU A 68 -7.58 -14.99 -10.05
N GLN A 69 -6.42 -15.06 -10.71
CA GLN A 69 -5.36 -15.97 -10.29
C GLN A 69 -4.81 -15.64 -8.90
N PHE A 70 -4.65 -14.35 -8.58
CA PHE A 70 -4.21 -13.92 -7.26
C PHE A 70 -5.23 -14.27 -6.19
N ALA A 71 -6.50 -13.93 -6.39
CA ALA A 71 -7.57 -14.22 -5.45
C ALA A 71 -7.78 -15.74 -5.25
N GLY A 72 -7.61 -16.52 -6.31
CA GLY A 72 -7.67 -17.99 -6.22
C GLY A 72 -6.50 -18.63 -5.47
N GLU A 73 -5.37 -17.93 -5.40
CA GLU A 73 -4.17 -18.41 -4.70
C GLU A 73 -4.03 -17.85 -3.27
N CYS A 74 -4.57 -16.65 -2.97
CA CYS A 74 -4.47 -16.01 -1.67
C CYS A 74 -5.37 -16.69 -0.61
N PHE A 75 -4.81 -17.05 0.54
CA PHE A 75 -5.53 -17.55 1.72
C PHE A 75 -5.68 -16.47 2.81
N MET A 76 -5.01 -15.34 2.66
CA MET A 76 -5.16 -14.15 3.49
C MET A 76 -5.95 -13.06 2.76
N PRO A 77 -6.49 -12.06 3.48
CA PRO A 77 -7.15 -10.91 2.85
C PRO A 77 -6.27 -10.24 1.79
N LEU A 78 -6.85 -10.02 0.61
CA LEU A 78 -6.18 -9.42 -0.55
C LEU A 78 -6.69 -8.00 -0.78
N CYS A 79 -5.76 -7.03 -0.82
CA CYS A 79 -6.00 -5.68 -1.29
C CYS A 79 -5.39 -5.49 -2.67
N TYR A 80 -6.20 -5.05 -3.65
CA TYR A 80 -5.72 -4.75 -5.00
C TYR A 80 -5.84 -3.25 -5.32
N GLY A 81 -4.80 -2.68 -5.99
CA GLY A 81 -4.83 -1.31 -6.51
C GLY A 81 -4.22 -1.22 -7.90
N GLY A 82 -4.72 -0.26 -8.67
CA GLY A 82 -4.22 0.05 -10.01
C GLY A 82 -5.32 -0.02 -11.09
N GLY A 83 -5.49 1.07 -11.83
CA GLY A 83 -6.39 1.15 -12.98
C GLY A 83 -7.89 1.27 -12.68
N ILE A 84 -8.31 1.28 -11.42
CA ILE A 84 -9.72 1.36 -11.01
C ILE A 84 -10.22 2.79 -11.17
N ARG A 85 -11.29 2.99 -11.94
CA ARG A 85 -11.86 4.30 -12.28
C ARG A 85 -13.39 4.34 -12.31
N THR A 86 -14.04 3.17 -12.19
CA THR A 86 -15.50 3.06 -12.21
C THR A 86 -16.00 2.07 -11.17
N ILE A 87 -17.25 2.24 -10.76
CA ILE A 87 -17.94 1.32 -9.84
C ILE A 87 -18.00 -0.10 -10.43
N ASP A 88 -18.22 -0.24 -11.73
CA ASP A 88 -18.28 -1.54 -12.39
C ASP A 88 -16.94 -2.28 -12.37
N GLN A 89 -15.83 -1.55 -12.50
CA GLN A 89 -14.50 -2.14 -12.35
C GLN A 89 -14.26 -2.63 -10.92
N ALA A 90 -14.62 -1.83 -9.91
CA ALA A 90 -14.55 -2.22 -8.51
C ALA A 90 -15.41 -3.46 -8.22
N TYR A 91 -16.67 -3.46 -8.73
CA TYR A 91 -17.58 -4.60 -8.58
C TYR A 91 -16.99 -5.89 -9.17
N LYS A 92 -16.39 -5.83 -10.37
CA LYS A 92 -15.73 -6.99 -10.98
C LYS A 92 -14.60 -7.51 -10.10
N ILE A 93 -13.77 -6.63 -9.54
CA ILE A 93 -12.64 -7.01 -8.67
C ILE A 93 -13.15 -7.71 -7.41
N PHE A 94 -14.16 -7.15 -6.73
CA PHE A 94 -14.76 -7.80 -5.56
C PHE A 94 -15.38 -9.16 -5.87
N LYS A 95 -16.00 -9.30 -7.06
CA LYS A 95 -16.56 -10.58 -7.53
C LYS A 95 -15.50 -11.67 -7.74
N LEU A 96 -14.26 -11.30 -8.00
CA LEU A 96 -13.13 -12.22 -8.13
C LEU A 96 -12.56 -12.69 -6.78
N GLY A 97 -13.06 -12.15 -5.65
CA GLY A 97 -12.63 -12.56 -4.31
C GLY A 97 -11.60 -11.63 -3.66
N VAL A 98 -11.40 -10.43 -4.18
CA VAL A 98 -10.60 -9.39 -3.52
C VAL A 98 -11.42 -8.75 -2.40
N GLU A 99 -10.87 -8.55 -1.22
CA GLU A 99 -11.57 -7.97 -0.06
C GLU A 99 -11.46 -6.46 0.02
N LYS A 100 -10.38 -5.86 -0.49
CA LYS A 100 -10.15 -4.42 -0.46
C LYS A 100 -9.63 -3.90 -1.79
N ILE A 101 -10.01 -2.69 -2.13
CA ILE A 101 -9.40 -1.96 -3.25
C ILE A 101 -8.65 -0.73 -2.76
N CYS A 102 -7.49 -0.47 -3.38
CA CYS A 102 -6.64 0.67 -3.08
C CYS A 102 -6.64 1.65 -4.26
N LEU A 103 -7.06 2.90 -4.00
CA LEU A 103 -7.21 3.94 -5.02
C LEU A 103 -6.29 5.12 -4.72
N GLN A 104 -5.76 5.74 -5.79
CA GLN A 104 -5.02 7.00 -5.72
C GLN A 104 -5.44 7.94 -6.85
N THR A 105 -5.06 7.65 -8.09
CA THR A 105 -5.19 8.57 -9.22
C THR A 105 -6.64 8.98 -9.49
N ALA A 106 -7.58 8.04 -9.44
CA ALA A 106 -9.00 8.29 -9.74
C ALA A 106 -9.68 9.18 -8.70
N VAL A 107 -9.19 9.18 -7.46
CA VAL A 107 -9.82 9.88 -6.33
C VAL A 107 -9.10 11.16 -5.92
N LEU A 108 -7.91 11.44 -6.48
CA LEU A 108 -7.16 12.66 -6.16
C LEU A 108 -7.93 13.94 -6.48
N ASP A 109 -8.69 13.94 -7.55
CA ASP A 109 -9.43 15.09 -8.02
C ASP A 109 -10.95 14.95 -7.80
N ASP A 110 -11.44 13.74 -7.46
CA ASP A 110 -12.85 13.40 -7.30
C ASP A 110 -13.07 12.47 -6.09
N LEU A 111 -13.35 13.04 -4.94
CA LEU A 111 -13.66 12.30 -3.72
C LEU A 111 -15.12 11.80 -3.66
N GLU A 112 -16.04 12.32 -4.50
CA GLU A 112 -17.40 11.77 -4.60
C GLU A 112 -17.36 10.33 -5.09
N PHE A 113 -16.40 9.98 -5.93
CA PHE A 113 -16.20 8.59 -6.34
C PHE A 113 -15.84 7.66 -5.16
N VAL A 114 -15.15 8.16 -4.13
CA VAL A 114 -14.92 7.40 -2.89
C VAL A 114 -16.22 7.13 -2.17
N LYS A 115 -17.09 8.15 -2.05
CA LYS A 115 -18.40 8.02 -1.42
C LYS A 115 -19.28 7.00 -2.12
N ASP A 116 -19.35 7.05 -3.46
CA ASP A 116 -20.11 6.07 -4.25
C ASP A 116 -19.61 4.63 -4.02
N LEU A 117 -18.30 4.43 -3.92
CA LEU A 117 -17.70 3.14 -3.61
C LEU A 117 -18.03 2.68 -2.19
N VAL A 118 -17.96 3.57 -1.22
CA VAL A 118 -18.29 3.30 0.20
C VAL A 118 -19.76 2.93 0.35
N ASP A 119 -20.66 3.68 -0.28
CA ASP A 119 -22.10 3.43 -0.24
C ASP A 119 -22.46 2.05 -0.83
N ARG A 120 -21.70 1.58 -1.81
CA ARG A 120 -21.94 0.31 -2.48
C ARG A 120 -21.26 -0.88 -1.85
N PHE A 121 -20.04 -0.74 -1.36
CA PHE A 121 -19.17 -1.86 -0.93
C PHE A 121 -18.83 -1.83 0.55
N GLY A 122 -19.14 -0.74 1.23
CA GLY A 122 -18.77 -0.51 2.63
C GLY A 122 -17.38 0.11 2.79
N SER A 123 -17.25 0.92 3.83
CA SER A 123 -16.02 1.66 4.16
C SER A 123 -14.80 0.74 4.27
N SER A 124 -14.92 -0.41 4.97
CA SER A 124 -13.82 -1.34 5.23
C SER A 124 -13.17 -1.92 3.97
N ALA A 125 -13.86 -1.87 2.83
CA ALA A 125 -13.35 -2.36 1.55
C ALA A 125 -12.53 -1.30 0.78
N ILE A 126 -12.50 -0.03 1.23
CA ILE A 126 -11.94 1.09 0.49
C ILE A 126 -10.70 1.64 1.19
N VAL A 127 -9.56 1.52 0.53
CA VAL A 127 -8.27 2.07 0.96
C VAL A 127 -7.88 3.23 0.04
N ILE A 128 -7.56 4.37 0.60
CA ILE A 128 -7.07 5.53 -0.17
C ILE A 128 -5.56 5.66 -0.01
N SER A 129 -4.83 5.55 -1.12
CA SER A 129 -3.39 5.78 -1.14
C SER A 129 -3.09 7.27 -1.23
N VAL A 130 -2.29 7.74 -0.30
CA VAL A 130 -1.82 9.13 -0.20
C VAL A 130 -0.30 9.12 -0.32
N ASP A 131 0.18 9.40 -1.53
CA ASP A 131 1.61 9.50 -1.80
C ASP A 131 2.10 10.89 -1.41
N VAL A 132 3.09 10.96 -0.53
CA VAL A 132 3.69 12.22 -0.08
C VAL A 132 5.15 12.26 -0.50
N LYS A 133 5.51 13.32 -1.24
CA LYS A 133 6.88 13.59 -1.68
C LYS A 133 7.32 14.96 -1.20
N LYS A 134 8.55 15.08 -0.70
CA LYS A 134 9.10 16.36 -0.26
C LYS A 134 9.56 17.19 -1.46
N ASP A 135 9.25 18.48 -1.43
CA ASP A 135 9.78 19.45 -2.39
C ASP A 135 11.27 19.78 -2.08
N TRP A 136 11.88 20.64 -2.90
CA TRP A 136 13.28 21.04 -2.72
C TRP A 136 13.56 21.77 -1.38
N LEU A 137 12.51 22.33 -0.72
CA LEU A 137 12.58 22.91 0.62
C LEU A 137 12.23 21.88 1.73
N GLN A 138 12.21 20.58 1.42
CA GLN A 138 11.85 19.49 2.34
C GLN A 138 10.42 19.56 2.88
N ARG A 139 9.52 20.31 2.22
CA ARG A 139 8.11 20.41 2.59
C ARG A 139 7.30 19.27 1.97
N PRO A 140 6.50 18.52 2.75
CA PRO A 140 5.69 17.42 2.24
C PRO A 140 4.59 17.93 1.30
N LYS A 141 4.43 17.28 0.16
CA LYS A 141 3.45 17.59 -0.89
C LYS A 141 2.70 16.34 -1.29
N LEU A 142 1.40 16.48 -1.51
CA LEU A 142 0.59 15.42 -2.11
C LEU A 142 1.04 15.17 -3.55
N TYR A 143 1.45 13.94 -3.82
CA TYR A 143 2.07 13.56 -5.09
C TYR A 143 1.14 12.71 -5.94
N LYS A 144 1.02 13.03 -7.23
CA LYS A 144 0.26 12.26 -8.21
C LYS A 144 1.22 11.34 -8.96
N SER A 145 1.28 10.08 -8.54
CA SER A 145 2.24 9.09 -9.05
C SER A 145 2.04 8.77 -10.53
N SER A 146 0.81 8.85 -11.05
CA SER A 146 0.51 8.59 -12.47
C SER A 146 1.11 9.61 -13.43
N SER A 147 1.28 10.87 -12.99
CA SER A 147 1.88 11.95 -13.81
C SER A 147 3.26 12.41 -13.31
N ASN A 148 3.75 11.84 -12.20
CA ASN A 148 4.98 12.25 -11.53
C ASN A 148 5.00 13.74 -11.13
N GLN A 149 3.86 14.27 -10.67
CA GLN A 149 3.69 15.68 -10.36
C GLN A 149 3.15 15.90 -8.94
N ASN A 150 3.40 17.09 -8.39
CA ASN A 150 2.72 17.57 -7.22
C ASN A 150 1.26 17.91 -7.59
N SER A 151 0.30 17.45 -6.79
CA SER A 151 -1.12 17.71 -7.06
C SER A 151 -1.56 19.17 -6.81
N GLY A 152 -0.74 19.94 -6.09
CA GLY A 152 -1.11 21.30 -5.64
C GLY A 152 -1.98 21.34 -4.39
N LYS A 153 -2.61 20.24 -3.99
CA LYS A 153 -3.45 20.14 -2.79
C LYS A 153 -2.59 19.96 -1.52
N ASN A 154 -3.12 20.39 -0.38
CA ASN A 154 -2.53 20.08 0.91
C ASN A 154 -2.81 18.60 1.25
N TRP A 155 -1.78 17.84 1.55
CA TRP A 155 -1.88 16.39 1.77
C TRP A 155 -2.65 16.03 3.05
N LEU A 156 -2.53 16.83 4.14
CA LEU A 156 -3.29 16.61 5.38
C LEU A 156 -4.77 16.94 5.20
N SER A 157 -5.10 18.05 4.52
CA SER A 157 -6.50 18.38 4.20
C SER A 157 -7.11 17.27 3.35
N TYR A 158 -6.37 16.77 2.35
CA TYR A 158 -6.84 15.68 1.50
C TYR A 158 -7.12 14.38 2.26
N ILE A 159 -6.25 14.01 3.22
CA ILE A 159 -6.49 12.83 4.08
C ILE A 159 -7.76 12.99 4.90
N LYS A 160 -7.99 14.18 5.49
CA LYS A 160 -9.21 14.47 6.25
C LYS A 160 -10.46 14.33 5.38
N GLU A 161 -10.47 14.99 4.24
CA GLU A 161 -11.58 14.93 3.29
C GLU A 161 -11.86 13.49 2.84
N ALA A 162 -10.81 12.68 2.56
CA ALA A 162 -10.97 11.28 2.20
C ALA A 162 -11.62 10.44 3.32
N VAL A 163 -11.28 10.70 4.58
CA VAL A 163 -11.91 10.04 5.74
C VAL A 163 -13.34 10.52 5.94
N GLU A 164 -13.61 11.82 5.76
CA GLU A 164 -14.96 12.40 5.88
C GLU A 164 -15.93 11.82 4.85
N VAL A 165 -15.50 11.52 3.63
CA VAL A 165 -16.33 10.86 2.61
C VAL A 165 -16.44 9.34 2.81
N GLY A 166 -15.79 8.78 3.85
CA GLY A 166 -15.98 7.40 4.30
C GLY A 166 -14.87 6.42 3.95
N ALA A 167 -13.68 6.87 3.54
CA ALA A 167 -12.54 5.98 3.34
C ALA A 167 -12.28 5.12 4.59
N GLY A 168 -12.19 3.80 4.43
CA GLY A 168 -12.00 2.87 5.53
C GLY A 168 -10.58 2.82 6.07
N GLU A 169 -9.60 2.99 5.21
CA GLU A 169 -8.18 3.01 5.58
C GLU A 169 -7.42 4.03 4.72
N ILE A 170 -6.36 4.61 5.27
CA ILE A 170 -5.42 5.48 4.55
C ILE A 170 -4.07 4.76 4.43
N LEU A 171 -3.61 4.55 3.20
CA LEU A 171 -2.25 4.09 2.90
C LEU A 171 -1.34 5.29 2.70
N LEU A 172 -0.59 5.69 3.72
CA LEU A 172 0.33 6.83 3.67
C LEU A 172 1.70 6.38 3.14
N ASN A 173 2.04 6.80 1.94
CA ASN A 173 3.28 6.41 1.27
C ASN A 173 4.30 7.54 1.24
N ALA A 174 5.41 7.36 1.95
CA ALA A 174 6.55 8.27 1.92
C ALA A 174 7.43 8.00 0.68
N VAL A 175 7.15 8.69 -0.43
CA VAL A 175 7.79 8.46 -1.74
C VAL A 175 9.32 8.54 -1.66
N ASP A 176 9.86 9.50 -0.91
CA ASP A 176 11.32 9.69 -0.75
C ASP A 176 11.99 8.56 0.03
N ARG A 177 11.20 7.75 0.75
CA ARG A 177 11.64 6.58 1.51
C ARG A 177 11.40 5.26 0.78
N ASP A 178 10.53 5.24 -0.26
CA ASP A 178 10.17 4.01 -0.97
C ASP A 178 11.41 3.23 -1.42
N GLY A 179 11.47 1.94 -1.09
CA GLY A 179 12.52 1.01 -1.48
C GLY A 179 13.91 1.28 -0.90
N THR A 180 14.10 2.30 -0.04
CA THR A 180 15.42 2.69 0.50
C THR A 180 15.90 1.81 1.64
N LEU A 181 15.01 1.20 2.43
CA LEU A 181 15.31 0.45 3.66
C LEU A 181 15.97 1.32 4.76
N GLN A 182 15.67 2.62 4.79
CA GLN A 182 16.29 3.60 5.71
C GLN A 182 15.34 4.09 6.81
N GLY A 183 14.31 3.32 7.10
CA GLY A 183 13.26 3.65 8.08
C GLY A 183 12.13 4.48 7.50
N ALA A 184 10.95 4.39 8.14
CA ALA A 184 9.76 5.16 7.81
C ALA A 184 9.95 6.66 8.04
N ASP A 185 9.14 7.50 7.40
CA ASP A 185 9.05 8.92 7.73
C ASP A 185 8.09 9.10 8.92
N LEU A 186 8.62 9.00 10.14
CA LEU A 186 7.84 9.04 11.38
C LEU A 186 7.09 10.36 11.54
N THR A 187 7.66 11.48 11.06
CA THR A 187 7.03 12.79 11.12
C THR A 187 5.73 12.85 10.30
N LEU A 188 5.72 12.25 9.09
CA LEU A 188 4.51 12.16 8.29
C LEU A 188 3.44 11.30 8.98
N ILE A 189 3.85 10.17 9.57
CA ILE A 189 2.95 9.26 10.29
C ILE A 189 2.32 9.97 11.49
N GLU A 190 3.12 10.64 12.32
CA GLU A 190 2.64 11.39 13.49
C GLU A 190 1.68 12.52 13.10
N GLN A 191 1.96 13.24 12.02
CA GLN A 191 1.08 14.31 11.54
C GLN A 191 -0.25 13.74 11.05
N ALA A 192 -0.24 12.68 10.24
CA ALA A 192 -1.46 12.06 9.73
C ALA A 192 -2.31 11.46 10.84
N SER A 193 -1.70 10.67 11.74
CA SER A 193 -2.40 9.94 12.80
C SER A 193 -3.13 10.85 13.81
N LYS A 194 -2.67 12.10 13.99
CA LYS A 194 -3.32 13.10 14.85
C LYS A 194 -4.55 13.73 14.21
N GLU A 195 -4.66 13.65 12.89
CA GLU A 195 -5.67 14.38 12.11
C GLU A 195 -6.85 13.51 11.68
N ILE A 196 -6.73 12.17 11.77
CA ILE A 196 -7.75 11.23 11.31
C ILE A 196 -8.07 10.17 12.35
N SER A 197 -9.31 9.65 12.30
CA SER A 197 -9.76 8.51 13.10
C SER A 197 -9.70 7.18 12.36
N ALA A 198 -9.59 7.21 11.02
CA ALA A 198 -9.47 6.00 10.21
C ALA A 198 -8.10 5.32 10.42
N PRO A 199 -8.02 3.98 10.32
CA PRO A 199 -6.77 3.25 10.37
C PRO A 199 -5.75 3.77 9.35
N LEU A 200 -4.51 4.02 9.81
CA LEU A 200 -3.39 4.51 9.01
C LEU A 200 -2.42 3.36 8.74
N ILE A 201 -2.21 3.05 7.47
CA ILE A 201 -1.19 2.08 7.01
C ILE A 201 0.03 2.88 6.57
N ALA A 202 1.16 2.72 7.25
CA ALA A 202 2.41 3.37 6.86
C ALA A 202 3.19 2.50 5.86
N ILE A 203 3.65 3.11 4.75
CA ILE A 203 4.50 2.43 3.76
C ILE A 203 5.63 3.37 3.30
N GLY A 204 6.76 2.77 2.92
CA GLY A 204 7.95 3.47 2.43
C GLY A 204 9.07 3.52 3.47
N GLY A 205 10.22 2.92 3.13
CA GLY A 205 11.43 2.95 3.91
C GLY A 205 11.66 1.80 4.89
N ILE A 206 10.67 1.01 5.21
CA ILE A 206 10.80 -0.11 6.16
C ILE A 206 11.94 -1.05 5.73
N GLY A 207 12.91 -1.26 6.60
CA GLY A 207 14.08 -2.11 6.39
C GLY A 207 14.41 -3.02 7.58
N SER A 208 13.67 -2.92 8.70
CA SER A 208 13.88 -3.71 9.90
C SER A 208 12.59 -3.83 10.73
N LEU A 209 12.57 -4.80 11.67
CA LEU A 209 11.49 -4.91 12.66
C LEU A 209 11.42 -3.67 13.56
N LYS A 210 12.56 -3.03 13.82
CA LYS A 210 12.60 -1.77 14.55
C LYS A 210 11.81 -0.67 13.82
N ASP A 211 11.94 -0.56 12.50
CA ASP A 211 11.20 0.45 11.72
C ASP A 211 9.69 0.20 11.77
N ILE A 212 9.26 -1.07 11.80
CA ILE A 212 7.85 -1.44 12.00
C ILE A 212 7.36 -0.93 13.35
N LYS A 213 8.12 -1.21 14.42
CA LYS A 213 7.79 -0.75 15.77
C LYS A 213 7.74 0.77 15.85
N ASP A 214 8.72 1.46 15.30
CA ASP A 214 8.80 2.92 15.31
C ASP A 214 7.61 3.54 14.56
N ALA A 215 7.20 2.96 13.42
CA ALA A 215 6.02 3.43 12.67
C ALA A 215 4.71 3.25 13.47
N ILE A 216 4.54 2.12 14.16
CA ILE A 216 3.38 1.90 15.05
C ILE A 216 3.39 2.89 16.22
N ASN A 217 4.54 3.10 16.87
CA ASN A 217 4.68 4.08 17.95
C ASN A 217 4.39 5.52 17.49
N ALA A 218 4.65 5.83 16.21
CA ALA A 218 4.31 7.12 15.60
C ALA A 218 2.81 7.27 15.26
N GLY A 219 2.00 6.22 15.48
CA GLY A 219 0.54 6.25 15.33
C GLY A 219 -0.01 5.47 14.13
N ALA A 220 0.82 4.70 13.42
CA ALA A 220 0.29 3.80 12.38
C ALA A 220 -0.49 2.64 13.00
N SER A 221 -1.62 2.27 12.40
CA SER A 221 -2.41 1.09 12.77
C SER A 221 -1.88 -0.20 12.14
N ALA A 222 -1.22 -0.05 10.99
CA ALA A 222 -0.58 -1.14 10.25
C ALA A 222 0.67 -0.62 9.51
N VAL A 223 1.54 -1.54 9.12
CA VAL A 223 2.75 -1.21 8.35
C VAL A 223 2.79 -2.09 7.10
N ALA A 224 2.88 -1.46 5.93
CA ALA A 224 3.12 -2.16 4.68
C ALA A 224 4.59 -2.04 4.27
N ALA A 225 5.17 -3.11 3.72
CA ALA A 225 6.53 -3.12 3.24
C ALA A 225 6.68 -3.94 1.97
N GLY A 226 7.51 -3.45 1.06
CA GLY A 226 7.83 -4.17 -0.16
C GLY A 226 9.26 -4.70 -0.14
N ALA A 227 10.24 -3.80 -0.20
CA ALA A 227 11.66 -4.15 -0.32
C ALA A 227 12.17 -5.01 0.86
N PHE A 228 11.68 -4.78 2.08
CA PHE A 228 12.04 -5.51 3.29
C PHE A 228 11.71 -7.01 3.19
N PHE A 229 10.59 -7.36 2.56
CA PHE A 229 10.17 -8.75 2.42
C PHE A 229 10.69 -9.45 1.15
N VAL A 230 11.36 -8.72 0.27
CA VAL A 230 11.80 -9.23 -1.04
C VAL A 230 13.32 -9.28 -1.17
N PHE A 231 14.04 -8.40 -0.48
CA PHE A 231 15.49 -8.32 -0.56
C PHE A 231 16.16 -8.75 0.73
N TYR A 232 17.24 -9.51 0.58
CA TYR A 232 18.06 -9.98 1.69
C TYR A 232 19.54 -9.59 1.52
N GLY A 233 20.13 -9.17 2.64
CA GLY A 233 21.55 -8.87 2.73
C GLY A 233 21.99 -7.59 1.99
N PRO A 234 23.30 -7.23 2.09
CA PRO A 234 23.84 -5.97 1.57
C PRO A 234 23.79 -5.90 0.03
N HIS A 235 23.80 -7.05 -0.64
CA HIS A 235 23.72 -7.13 -2.11
C HIS A 235 22.30 -7.15 -2.64
N ARG A 236 21.28 -7.04 -1.76
CA ARG A 236 19.87 -7.07 -2.14
C ARG A 236 19.52 -8.28 -3.03
N ALA A 237 19.99 -9.48 -2.62
CA ALA A 237 19.58 -10.71 -3.26
C ALA A 237 18.06 -10.88 -3.12
N VAL A 238 17.41 -11.40 -4.17
CA VAL A 238 15.97 -11.67 -4.10
C VAL A 238 15.75 -12.92 -3.25
N LEU A 239 15.14 -12.73 -2.09
CA LEU A 239 14.73 -13.78 -1.18
C LEU A 239 13.47 -13.31 -0.44
N ILE A 240 12.32 -13.88 -0.81
CA ILE A 240 11.06 -13.53 -0.17
C ILE A 240 11.05 -14.11 1.24
N THR A 241 10.91 -13.22 2.23
CA THR A 241 10.90 -13.55 3.65
C THR A 241 9.75 -12.83 4.36
N TYR A 242 9.36 -13.33 5.53
CA TYR A 242 8.43 -12.67 6.42
C TYR A 242 8.79 -13.06 7.86
N PRO A 243 8.68 -12.14 8.84
CA PRO A 243 8.98 -12.46 10.24
C PRO A 243 8.08 -13.56 10.77
N GLU A 244 8.60 -14.39 11.65
CA GLU A 244 7.78 -15.40 12.32
C GLU A 244 6.76 -14.71 13.24
N TYR A 245 5.57 -15.32 13.39
CA TYR A 245 4.47 -14.79 14.21
C TYR A 245 4.94 -14.43 15.63
N GLN A 246 5.77 -15.26 16.24
CA GLN A 246 6.30 -15.02 17.59
C GLN A 246 7.22 -13.78 17.67
N GLU A 247 7.94 -13.46 16.60
CA GLU A 247 8.78 -12.26 16.55
C GLU A 247 7.91 -10.99 16.51
N LEU A 248 6.85 -11.01 15.70
CA LEU A 248 5.87 -9.92 15.63
C LEU A 248 5.10 -9.77 16.95
N GLU A 249 4.68 -10.89 17.56
CA GLU A 249 4.01 -10.84 18.85
C GLU A 249 4.90 -10.22 19.95
N LYS A 250 6.17 -10.61 20.03
CA LYS A 250 7.13 -10.00 20.95
C LYS A 250 7.34 -8.52 20.65
N LEU A 251 7.45 -8.16 19.38
CA LEU A 251 7.61 -6.76 18.95
C LEU A 251 6.46 -5.90 19.44
N PHE A 252 5.21 -6.36 19.28
CA PHE A 252 4.01 -5.61 19.62
C PHE A 252 3.64 -5.65 21.12
N LYS A 253 4.12 -6.61 21.89
CA LYS A 253 3.97 -6.62 23.36
C LYS A 253 4.76 -5.50 24.06
N THR A 254 5.70 -4.90 23.37
CA THR A 254 6.58 -3.82 23.89
C THR A 254 6.17 -2.42 23.42
N ILE A 255 4.98 -2.28 22.81
CA ILE A 255 4.36 -1.02 22.34
C ILE A 255 3.30 -0.49 23.30
#